data_f7af901a6204bb89062ba3654bb612c4
#
_entry.id   f7af901a6204bb89062ba3654bb612c4
#
_cell.length_a   1.000
_cell.length_b   1.000
_cell.length_c   1.000
_cell.angle_alpha   90.00
_cell.angle_beta   90.00
_cell.angle_gamma   90.00
#
_symmetry.space_group_name_H-M   'P 1'
#
loop_
_entity.id
_entity.type
_entity.pdbx_description
1 polymer ?
#
loop_
_entity_poly.entity_id
_entity_poly.type
_entity_poly.pdbx_seq_one_letter_code
_entity_poly.pdbx_strand_id
1 'polypeptide(L)'
;MCRRPLALAAALMLLAACDPDYVVHHVGWFSTMRHQRSIRPYGMPRPTVPGTVPVTGSEPDSIGLAAAERVANPRTRTSESINRGKWVYETFCLVCHGETGRGDGPISAMAGGPFFGVRSLVNDTIAGRSDGYHFGVVIHAPSMGRGLMPIYGDQIHGTDRWDVVNYMRFLQQQASAGGRP
;
A
#
# COMPACT_ATOMS: atom_id res chain seq x y z
N MET A 1 -24.35 -15.37 -55.03
CA MET A 1 -22.91 -15.70 -54.82
C MET A 1 -22.14 -14.69 -53.93
N CYS A 2 -22.79 -13.97 -52.99
CA CYS A 2 -22.11 -12.87 -52.24
C CYS A 2 -21.86 -13.21 -50.72
N ARG A 3 -21.98 -14.48 -50.28
CA ARG A 3 -21.80 -14.86 -48.88
C ARG A 3 -20.35 -15.13 -48.46
N ARG A 4 -19.49 -15.48 -49.40
CA ARG A 4 -18.07 -15.80 -49.14
C ARG A 4 -17.23 -14.57 -48.69
N PRO A 5 -17.32 -13.39 -49.33
CA PRO A 5 -16.53 -12.23 -48.91
C PRO A 5 -16.95 -11.69 -47.54
N LEU A 6 -18.25 -11.79 -47.19
CA LEU A 6 -18.74 -11.37 -45.84
C LEU A 6 -18.19 -12.27 -44.73
N ALA A 7 -18.14 -13.57 -44.96
CA ALA A 7 -17.59 -14.52 -43.97
C ALA A 7 -16.07 -14.32 -43.77
N LEU A 8 -15.35 -14.01 -44.83
CA LEU A 8 -13.94 -13.69 -44.76
C LEU A 8 -13.66 -12.37 -44.04
N ALA A 9 -14.48 -11.34 -44.28
CA ALA A 9 -14.38 -10.06 -43.57
C ALA A 9 -14.71 -10.20 -42.07
N ALA A 10 -15.73 -10.99 -41.72
CA ALA A 10 -16.07 -11.27 -40.33
C ALA A 10 -14.96 -12.06 -39.62
N ALA A 11 -14.37 -13.05 -40.28
CA ALA A 11 -13.24 -13.81 -39.74
C ALA A 11 -11.98 -12.94 -39.51
N LEU A 12 -11.70 -12.02 -40.43
CA LEU A 12 -10.59 -11.05 -40.30
C LEU A 12 -10.84 -10.06 -39.17
N MET A 13 -12.09 -9.59 -38.98
CA MET A 13 -12.43 -8.73 -37.82
C MET A 13 -12.34 -9.47 -36.50
N LEU A 14 -12.71 -10.74 -36.44
CA LEU A 14 -12.56 -11.56 -35.25
C LEU A 14 -11.09 -11.82 -34.88
N LEU A 15 -10.24 -11.99 -35.88
CA LEU A 15 -8.78 -12.14 -35.66
C LEU A 15 -8.12 -10.84 -35.23
N ALA A 16 -8.60 -9.71 -35.74
CA ALA A 16 -8.10 -8.38 -35.35
C ALA A 16 -8.58 -7.92 -33.97
N ALA A 17 -9.66 -8.51 -33.46
CA ALA A 17 -10.16 -8.23 -32.11
C ALA A 17 -9.40 -8.99 -30.99
N CYS A 18 -8.57 -9.97 -31.35
CA CYS A 18 -7.69 -10.64 -30.39
C CYS A 18 -6.49 -9.74 -30.10
N ASP A 19 -6.40 -9.22 -28.89
CA ASP A 19 -5.19 -8.58 -28.41
C ASP A 19 -4.08 -9.65 -28.32
N PRO A 20 -3.07 -9.62 -29.20
CA PRO A 20 -2.01 -10.63 -29.22
C PRO A 20 -1.23 -10.65 -27.90
N ASP A 21 -1.16 -9.52 -27.22
CA ASP A 21 -0.50 -9.37 -25.93
C ASP A 21 -1.28 -10.13 -24.83
N TYR A 22 -2.62 -10.06 -24.87
CA TYR A 22 -3.48 -10.84 -23.98
C TYR A 22 -3.26 -12.34 -24.15
N VAL A 23 -3.23 -12.83 -25.39
CA VAL A 23 -3.01 -14.26 -25.70
C VAL A 23 -1.63 -14.72 -25.23
N VAL A 24 -0.58 -13.98 -25.55
CA VAL A 24 0.79 -14.29 -25.13
C VAL A 24 0.91 -14.33 -23.60
N HIS A 25 0.13 -13.51 -22.90
CA HIS A 25 0.20 -13.43 -21.45
C HIS A 25 -0.61 -14.50 -20.71
N HIS A 26 -1.67 -15.03 -21.30
CA HIS A 26 -2.58 -15.96 -20.64
C HIS A 26 -2.39 -17.41 -21.08
N VAL A 27 -1.74 -17.67 -22.21
CA VAL A 27 -1.43 -19.02 -22.66
C VAL A 27 -0.08 -19.44 -22.09
N GLY A 28 -0.09 -20.37 -21.14
CA GLY A 28 1.12 -20.83 -20.45
C GLY A 28 2.25 -21.35 -21.37
N TRP A 29 1.93 -21.78 -22.58
CA TRP A 29 2.89 -22.17 -23.62
C TRP A 29 3.77 -20.98 -24.08
N PHE A 30 3.21 -19.77 -24.10
CA PHE A 30 3.92 -18.55 -24.49
C PHE A 30 4.46 -17.75 -23.30
N SER A 31 4.48 -18.33 -22.10
CA SER A 31 4.95 -17.64 -20.90
C SER A 31 6.45 -17.36 -20.98
N THR A 32 6.79 -16.39 -21.80
CA THR A 32 8.11 -15.81 -21.92
C THR A 32 8.49 -15.12 -20.61
N MET A 33 9.30 -15.77 -19.78
CA MET A 33 9.97 -15.17 -18.61
C MET A 33 9.07 -14.38 -17.61
N ARG A 34 7.79 -14.32 -17.81
CA ARG A 34 6.84 -13.63 -16.91
C ARG A 34 6.58 -14.44 -15.64
N HIS A 35 6.54 -15.76 -15.75
CA HIS A 35 6.45 -16.69 -14.65
C HIS A 35 7.81 -17.33 -14.42
N GLN A 36 8.71 -16.59 -13.77
CA GLN A 36 10.03 -17.08 -13.42
C GLN A 36 10.02 -17.68 -12.03
N ARG A 37 10.88 -18.69 -11.80
CA ARG A 37 11.20 -19.15 -10.45
C ARG A 37 12.07 -18.16 -9.68
N SER A 38 12.66 -17.18 -10.38
CA SER A 38 13.43 -16.11 -9.75
C SER A 38 12.49 -15.09 -9.09
N ILE A 39 12.90 -14.62 -7.94
CA ILE A 39 12.17 -13.60 -7.20
C ILE A 39 12.59 -12.24 -7.74
N ARG A 40 11.61 -11.47 -8.16
CA ARG A 40 11.83 -10.09 -8.55
C ARG A 40 12.00 -9.22 -7.30
N PRO A 41 12.85 -8.20 -7.35
CA PRO A 41 12.84 -7.16 -6.32
C PRO A 41 11.41 -6.64 -6.16
N TYR A 42 10.95 -6.52 -4.90
CA TYR A 42 9.57 -6.11 -4.56
C TYR A 42 8.45 -7.05 -5.08
N GLY A 43 8.81 -8.26 -5.52
CA GLY A 43 7.85 -9.32 -5.78
C GLY A 43 7.26 -9.86 -4.48
N MET A 44 6.29 -10.79 -4.61
CA MET A 44 5.65 -11.40 -3.44
C MET A 44 6.70 -11.97 -2.47
N PRO A 45 6.55 -11.70 -1.16
CA PRO A 45 7.47 -12.24 -0.17
C PRO A 45 7.48 -13.76 -0.24
N ARG A 46 8.64 -14.35 -0.05
CA ARG A 46 8.74 -15.81 0.06
C ARG A 46 8.05 -16.27 1.34
N PRO A 47 7.22 -17.31 1.28
CA PRO A 47 6.81 -17.95 2.51
C PRO A 47 8.06 -18.39 3.29
N THR A 48 8.10 -18.04 4.57
CA THR A 48 9.18 -18.50 5.46
C THR A 48 9.20 -20.02 5.51
N VAL A 49 10.39 -20.60 5.58
CA VAL A 49 10.51 -22.04 5.77
C VAL A 49 9.88 -22.38 7.12
N PRO A 50 8.95 -23.34 7.18
CA PRO A 50 8.31 -23.72 8.45
C PRO A 50 9.35 -24.06 9.53
N GLY A 51 9.20 -23.49 10.72
CA GLY A 51 10.10 -23.72 11.85
C GLY A 51 11.34 -22.81 11.89
N THR A 52 11.51 -21.88 10.94
CA THR A 52 12.57 -20.88 11.01
C THR A 52 12.11 -19.63 11.76
N VAL A 53 13.00 -19.09 12.59
CA VAL A 53 12.81 -17.79 13.25
C VAL A 53 13.78 -16.81 12.61
N PRO A 54 13.32 -15.67 12.06
CA PRO A 54 14.19 -14.64 11.53
C PRO A 54 15.15 -14.11 12.58
N VAL A 55 16.41 -13.85 12.20
CA VAL A 55 17.42 -13.27 13.10
C VAL A 55 16.99 -11.90 13.65
N THR A 56 16.19 -11.19 12.89
CA THR A 56 15.63 -9.87 13.28
C THR A 56 14.37 -9.96 14.12
N GLY A 57 13.95 -11.18 14.53
CA GLY A 57 12.64 -11.43 15.14
C GLY A 57 11.53 -11.47 14.09
N SER A 58 10.42 -12.13 14.41
CA SER A 58 9.22 -12.07 13.56
C SER A 58 8.29 -10.99 14.06
N GLU A 59 8.18 -9.90 13.33
CA GLU A 59 6.96 -9.12 13.42
C GLU A 59 5.84 -9.94 12.76
N PRO A 60 4.67 -10.08 13.40
CA PRO A 60 3.58 -10.83 12.81
C PRO A 60 3.14 -10.14 11.52
N ASP A 61 3.42 -10.75 10.38
CA ASP A 61 2.98 -10.26 9.07
C ASP A 61 1.46 -10.33 8.89
N SER A 62 0.74 -10.91 9.87
CA SER A 62 -0.70 -11.14 9.82
C SER A 62 -1.39 -10.86 11.15
N ILE A 63 -1.12 -9.71 11.76
CA ILE A 63 -1.91 -9.27 12.90
C ILE A 63 -3.21 -8.63 12.39
N GLY A 64 -4.37 -9.21 12.70
CA GLY A 64 -5.65 -8.57 12.39
C GLY A 64 -5.77 -7.22 13.11
N LEU A 65 -6.50 -6.26 12.52
CA LEU A 65 -6.61 -4.89 13.05
C LEU A 65 -7.03 -4.85 14.51
N ALA A 66 -8.01 -5.66 14.92
CA ALA A 66 -8.50 -5.71 16.31
C ALA A 66 -7.41 -6.17 17.29
N ALA A 67 -6.47 -7.00 16.85
CA ALA A 67 -5.31 -7.39 17.64
C ALA A 67 -4.25 -6.30 17.61
N ALA A 68 -4.02 -5.67 16.47
CA ALA A 68 -3.08 -4.57 16.31
C ALA A 68 -3.45 -3.37 17.19
N GLU A 69 -4.73 -3.02 17.34
CA GLU A 69 -5.19 -1.94 18.22
C GLU A 69 -4.72 -2.07 19.67
N ARG A 70 -4.47 -3.31 20.11
CA ARG A 70 -4.02 -3.59 21.49
C ARG A 70 -2.49 -3.59 21.64
N VAL A 71 -1.76 -3.50 20.54
CA VAL A 71 -0.29 -3.50 20.57
C VAL A 71 0.19 -2.12 20.99
N ALA A 72 0.96 -2.09 22.09
CA ALA A 72 1.63 -0.86 22.52
C ALA A 72 2.80 -0.55 21.57
N ASN A 73 3.01 0.73 21.31
CA ASN A 73 4.16 1.18 20.55
C ASN A 73 5.46 0.95 21.35
N PRO A 74 6.34 0.04 20.94
CA PRO A 74 7.57 -0.24 21.66
C PRO A 74 8.64 0.84 21.42
N ARG A 75 8.43 1.72 20.44
CA ARG A 75 9.40 2.71 20.02
C ARG A 75 9.13 4.05 20.69
N THR A 76 10.04 4.52 21.53
CA THR A 76 9.94 5.85 22.15
C THR A 76 9.96 6.94 21.07
N ARG A 77 9.15 7.96 21.25
CA ARG A 77 9.01 9.08 20.30
C ARG A 77 10.16 10.09 20.48
N THR A 78 11.36 9.71 20.05
CA THR A 78 12.55 10.55 20.04
C THR A 78 12.66 11.34 18.74
N SER A 79 13.50 12.37 18.71
CA SER A 79 13.81 13.11 17.47
C SER A 79 14.37 12.19 16.39
N GLU A 80 15.16 11.17 16.75
CA GLU A 80 15.67 10.17 15.81
C GLU A 80 14.53 9.37 15.18
N SER A 81 13.62 8.83 16.01
CA SER A 81 12.45 8.09 15.54
C SER A 81 11.55 8.94 14.64
N ILE A 82 11.29 10.20 15.03
CA ILE A 82 10.50 11.14 14.22
C ILE A 82 11.18 11.43 12.88
N ASN A 83 12.49 11.67 12.84
CA ASN A 83 13.22 11.94 11.61
C ASN A 83 13.25 10.72 10.69
N ARG A 84 13.43 9.52 11.26
CA ARG A 84 13.35 8.27 10.48
C ARG A 84 11.93 8.06 9.94
N GLY A 85 10.93 8.25 10.78
CA GLY A 85 9.51 8.17 10.38
C GLY A 85 9.13 9.19 9.31
N LYS A 86 9.70 10.39 9.37
CA LYS A 86 9.55 11.42 8.33
C LYS A 86 10.02 10.90 6.98
N TRP A 87 11.22 10.32 6.92
CA TRP A 87 11.75 9.76 5.68
C TRP A 87 10.85 8.63 5.12
N VAL A 88 10.37 7.73 5.99
CA VAL A 88 9.43 6.68 5.59
C VAL A 88 8.12 7.28 5.06
N TYR A 89 7.59 8.28 5.75
CA TYR A 89 6.37 8.97 5.37
C TYR A 89 6.48 9.66 4.00
N GLU A 90 7.56 10.39 3.79
CA GLU A 90 7.84 11.08 2.52
C GLU A 90 7.99 10.10 1.36
N THR A 91 8.52 8.91 1.63
CA THR A 91 8.73 7.87 0.62
C THR A 91 7.42 7.16 0.22
N PHE A 92 6.56 6.84 1.19
CA PHE A 92 5.44 5.94 0.95
C PHE A 92 4.05 6.58 1.14
N CYS A 93 3.92 7.60 1.98
CA CYS A 93 2.62 8.11 2.43
C CYS A 93 2.27 9.47 1.84
N LEU A 94 3.27 10.34 1.66
CA LEU A 94 3.10 11.74 1.25
C LEU A 94 2.30 11.87 -0.05
N VAL A 95 2.54 11.00 -1.02
CA VAL A 95 1.93 11.06 -2.35
C VAL A 95 0.39 11.07 -2.28
N CYS A 96 -0.19 10.39 -1.29
CA CYS A 96 -1.63 10.37 -1.02
C CYS A 96 -2.02 11.32 0.10
N HIS A 97 -1.30 11.28 1.23
CA HIS A 97 -1.73 11.96 2.46
C HIS A 97 -1.27 13.41 2.57
N GLY A 98 -0.36 13.86 1.69
CA GLY A 98 0.18 15.22 1.70
C GLY A 98 1.21 15.46 2.79
N GLU A 99 1.92 16.59 2.73
CA GLU A 99 3.00 16.93 3.65
C GLU A 99 2.54 17.05 5.11
N THR A 100 1.33 17.56 5.31
CA THR A 100 0.73 17.80 6.62
C THR A 100 -0.21 16.69 7.09
N GLY A 101 -0.37 15.62 6.30
CA GLY A 101 -1.25 14.51 6.61
C GLY A 101 -2.75 14.81 6.45
N ARG A 102 -3.13 15.83 5.71
CA ARG A 102 -4.54 16.25 5.52
C ARG A 102 -5.29 15.43 4.46
N GLY A 103 -4.61 14.55 3.72
CA GLY A 103 -5.19 13.78 2.63
C GLY A 103 -5.22 14.54 1.31
N ASP A 104 -4.41 15.58 1.19
CA ASP A 104 -4.27 16.51 0.08
C ASP A 104 -3.00 16.26 -0.76
N GLY A 105 -2.48 15.03 -0.71
CA GLY A 105 -1.32 14.64 -1.51
C GLY A 105 -1.59 14.73 -3.03
N PRO A 106 -0.54 14.80 -3.86
CA PRO A 106 -0.65 15.10 -5.30
C PRO A 106 -1.61 14.20 -6.07
N ILE A 107 -1.79 12.94 -5.66
CA ILE A 107 -2.71 12.02 -6.33
C ILE A 107 -4.10 11.98 -5.69
N SER A 108 -4.30 12.66 -4.58
CA SER A 108 -5.60 12.77 -3.92
C SER A 108 -6.58 13.63 -4.72
N ALA A 109 -7.86 13.27 -4.71
CA ALA A 109 -8.91 14.08 -5.32
C ALA A 109 -9.02 15.50 -4.71
N MET A 110 -8.62 15.69 -3.46
CA MET A 110 -8.54 17.01 -2.83
C MET A 110 -7.54 17.93 -3.51
N ALA A 111 -6.48 17.37 -4.10
CA ALA A 111 -5.50 18.10 -4.90
C ALA A 111 -5.79 18.02 -6.42
N GLY A 112 -6.98 17.54 -6.82
CA GLY A 112 -7.35 17.35 -8.23
C GLY A 112 -6.84 16.04 -8.84
N GLY A 113 -6.29 15.13 -8.05
CA GLY A 113 -5.85 13.80 -8.48
C GLY A 113 -6.99 12.80 -8.62
N PRO A 114 -6.70 11.59 -9.15
CA PRO A 114 -7.72 10.57 -9.45
C PRO A 114 -8.21 9.79 -8.23
N PHE A 115 -7.53 9.88 -7.07
CA PHE A 115 -7.82 9.06 -5.90
C PHE A 115 -8.81 9.74 -4.96
N PHE A 116 -10.04 9.20 -4.91
CA PHE A 116 -11.07 9.62 -3.97
C PHE A 116 -10.93 8.90 -2.62
N GLY A 117 -11.33 9.59 -1.56
CA GLY A 117 -11.45 8.98 -0.22
C GLY A 117 -10.14 8.83 0.55
N VAL A 118 -9.07 9.53 0.14
CA VAL A 118 -7.86 9.63 0.97
C VAL A 118 -8.22 10.33 2.28
N ARG A 119 -8.01 9.62 3.39
CA ARG A 119 -8.39 10.13 4.71
C ARG A 119 -7.33 11.08 5.25
N SER A 120 -7.77 12.17 5.87
CA SER A 120 -6.90 12.99 6.69
C SER A 120 -6.42 12.20 7.91
N LEU A 121 -5.11 12.15 8.10
CA LEU A 121 -4.46 11.50 9.24
C LEU A 121 -4.53 12.37 10.52
N VAL A 122 -4.82 13.66 10.36
CA VAL A 122 -4.80 14.65 11.44
C VAL A 122 -6.19 15.04 11.92
N ASN A 123 -7.26 14.42 11.40
CA ASN A 123 -8.61 14.64 11.93
C ASN A 123 -8.80 13.91 13.28
N ASP A 124 -9.73 14.40 14.10
CA ASP A 124 -9.95 13.90 15.47
C ASP A 124 -10.26 12.40 15.50
N THR A 125 -11.03 11.89 14.55
CA THR A 125 -11.41 10.47 14.49
C THR A 125 -10.20 9.57 14.30
N ILE A 126 -9.27 9.96 13.43
CA ILE A 126 -8.05 9.21 13.16
C ILE A 126 -7.00 9.47 14.25
N ALA A 127 -6.85 10.71 14.70
CA ALA A 127 -5.91 11.06 15.75
C ALA A 127 -6.26 10.38 17.09
N GLY A 128 -7.54 10.13 17.36
CA GLY A 128 -8.01 9.42 18.55
C GLY A 128 -7.77 7.91 18.54
N ARG A 129 -7.32 7.32 17.43
CA ARG A 129 -7.00 5.89 17.37
C ARG A 129 -5.67 5.57 18.07
N SER A 130 -5.50 4.33 18.51
CA SER A 130 -4.24 3.87 19.14
C SER A 130 -3.07 3.85 18.16
N ASP A 131 -1.84 3.84 18.69
CA ASP A 131 -0.63 3.64 17.86
C ASP A 131 -0.66 2.28 17.16
N GLY A 132 -1.15 1.25 17.88
CA GLY A 132 -1.35 -0.08 17.32
C GLY A 132 -2.34 -0.12 16.16
N TYR A 133 -3.40 0.71 16.19
CA TYR A 133 -4.30 0.87 15.04
C TYR A 133 -3.54 1.39 13.81
N HIS A 134 -2.77 2.45 13.97
CA HIS A 134 -1.99 3.02 12.88
C HIS A 134 -0.97 2.02 12.33
N PHE A 135 -0.28 1.31 13.23
CA PHE A 135 0.61 0.22 12.86
C PHE A 135 -0.11 -0.85 12.03
N GLY A 136 -1.28 -1.32 12.50
CA GLY A 136 -2.07 -2.32 11.78
C GLY A 136 -2.52 -1.84 10.40
N VAL A 137 -2.88 -0.56 10.26
CA VAL A 137 -3.24 0.03 8.95
C VAL A 137 -2.05 0.07 8.02
N VAL A 138 -0.85 0.40 8.48
CA VAL A 138 0.37 0.43 7.64
C VAL A 138 0.66 -0.96 7.06
N ILE A 139 0.50 -2.02 7.85
CA ILE A 139 0.80 -3.38 7.40
C ILE A 139 -0.35 -4.07 6.66
N HIS A 140 -1.62 -3.68 6.92
CA HIS A 140 -2.79 -4.42 6.42
C HIS A 140 -3.91 -3.56 5.85
N ALA A 141 -3.62 -2.37 5.34
CA ALA A 141 -4.62 -1.41 4.90
C ALA A 141 -5.85 -1.98 4.13
N PRO A 142 -5.72 -2.94 3.20
CA PRO A 142 -6.86 -3.47 2.44
C PRO A 142 -7.81 -4.36 3.24
N SER A 143 -7.36 -4.99 4.32
CA SER A 143 -8.23 -5.84 5.15
C SER A 143 -9.33 -5.05 5.86
N MET A 144 -9.26 -3.73 5.82
CA MET A 144 -10.25 -2.80 6.38
C MET A 144 -11.42 -2.49 5.43
N GLY A 145 -11.56 -3.23 4.34
CA GLY A 145 -12.69 -3.16 3.40
C GLY A 145 -12.88 -1.78 2.77
N ARG A 146 -12.68 -1.67 1.48
CA ARG A 146 -12.86 -0.48 0.63
C ARG A 146 -11.72 0.53 0.61
N GLY A 147 -10.53 0.23 1.13
CA GLY A 147 -9.39 1.15 1.06
C GLY A 147 -8.64 1.03 -0.27
N LEU A 148 -8.38 2.15 -0.93
CA LEU A 148 -7.44 2.27 -2.04
C LEU A 148 -5.98 2.31 -1.53
N MET A 149 -5.77 2.33 -0.21
CA MET A 149 -4.45 2.36 0.39
C MET A 149 -3.72 1.03 0.14
N PRO A 150 -2.53 1.03 -0.46
CA PRO A 150 -1.73 -0.18 -0.65
C PRO A 150 -1.30 -0.81 0.67
N ILE A 151 -0.98 -2.11 0.64
CA ILE A 151 -0.33 -2.80 1.76
C ILE A 151 1.15 -2.43 1.74
N TYR A 152 1.66 -1.94 2.87
CA TYR A 152 3.08 -1.58 3.01
C TYR A 152 3.86 -2.54 3.91
N GLY A 153 3.22 -3.59 4.44
CA GLY A 153 3.87 -4.57 5.30
C GLY A 153 5.12 -5.20 4.70
N ASP A 154 5.12 -5.40 3.38
CA ASP A 154 6.23 -5.98 2.63
C ASP A 154 7.33 -4.98 2.23
N GLN A 155 7.12 -3.70 2.48
CA GLN A 155 8.03 -2.63 2.06
C GLN A 155 8.62 -1.87 3.25
N ILE A 156 7.84 -1.74 4.31
CA ILE A 156 8.25 -1.08 5.54
C ILE A 156 8.47 -2.15 6.60
N HIS A 157 9.69 -2.29 7.10
CA HIS A 157 10.10 -3.38 7.98
C HIS A 157 10.60 -2.88 9.34
N GLY A 158 10.55 -3.76 10.32
CA GLY A 158 11.17 -3.56 11.62
C GLY A 158 10.69 -2.28 12.32
N THR A 159 11.62 -1.53 12.87
CA THR A 159 11.32 -0.31 13.61
C THR A 159 10.71 0.81 12.76
N ASP A 160 10.95 0.81 11.45
CA ASP A 160 10.42 1.82 10.53
C ASP A 160 8.89 1.90 10.55
N ARG A 161 8.21 0.77 10.80
CA ARG A 161 6.75 0.71 10.97
C ARG A 161 6.26 1.56 12.13
N TRP A 162 7.00 1.56 13.24
CA TRP A 162 6.69 2.35 14.42
C TRP A 162 7.21 3.78 14.31
N ASP A 163 8.33 3.98 13.65
CA ASP A 163 8.89 5.30 13.42
C ASP A 163 7.96 6.15 12.57
N VAL A 164 7.31 5.56 11.52
CA VAL A 164 6.30 6.28 10.73
C VAL A 164 5.05 6.60 11.56
N VAL A 165 4.63 5.72 12.48
CA VAL A 165 3.54 6.02 13.43
C VAL A 165 3.93 7.20 14.34
N ASN A 166 5.16 7.23 14.85
CA ASN A 166 5.67 8.34 15.64
C ASN A 166 5.68 9.66 14.87
N TYR A 167 6.01 9.63 13.59
CA TYR A 167 5.93 10.82 12.73
C TYR A 167 4.48 11.25 12.46
N MET A 168 3.57 10.31 12.24
CA MET A 168 2.13 10.63 12.13
C MET A 168 1.61 11.32 13.40
N ARG A 169 2.02 10.87 14.58
CA ARG A 169 1.69 11.52 15.86
C ARG A 169 2.26 12.93 15.95
N PHE A 170 3.46 13.13 15.44
CA PHE A 170 4.05 14.46 15.35
C PHE A 170 3.19 15.39 14.47
N LEU A 171 2.75 14.93 13.27
CA LEU A 171 1.86 15.71 12.40
C LEU A 171 0.52 16.02 13.09
N GLN A 172 -0.07 15.09 13.82
CA GLN A 172 -1.29 15.29 14.59
C GLN A 172 -1.12 16.36 15.68
N GLN A 173 0.02 16.36 16.38
CA GLN A 173 0.35 17.39 17.38
C GLN A 173 0.53 18.77 16.73
N GLN A 174 1.20 18.84 15.59
CA GLN A 174 1.34 20.11 14.86
C GLN A 174 -0.01 20.66 14.40
N ALA A 175 -0.88 19.81 13.88
CA ALA A 175 -2.22 20.22 13.45
C ALA A 175 -3.08 20.73 14.63
N SER A 176 -2.97 20.12 15.80
CA SER A 176 -3.70 20.57 16.98
C SER A 176 -3.11 21.86 17.60
N ALA A 177 -1.79 22.06 17.52
CA ALA A 177 -1.12 23.27 18.03
C ALA A 177 -1.31 24.49 17.09
N GLY A 178 -1.41 24.25 15.78
CA GLY A 178 -1.58 25.30 14.78
C GLY A 178 -3.00 25.90 14.69
N GLY A 179 -3.92 25.46 15.56
CA GLY A 179 -5.33 25.87 15.51
C GLY A 179 -6.07 25.19 14.33
N ARG A 180 -7.29 24.72 14.62
CA ARG A 180 -8.20 24.23 13.56
C ARG A 180 -8.57 25.38 12.65
N PRO A 181 -8.64 25.17 11.32
CA PRO A 181 -9.28 26.14 10.45
C PRO A 181 -10.77 26.26 10.79
#